data_1bae459810f4bd26fc5640a757ec4c49
#
_entry.id   1bae459810f4bd26fc5640a757ec4c49
#
_cell.length_a   1.000
_cell.length_b   1.000
_cell.length_c   1.000
_cell.angle_alpha   90.00
_cell.angle_beta   90.00
_cell.angle_gamma   90.00
#
_symmetry.space_group_name_H-M   'P 1'
#
loop_
_entity.id
_entity.type
_entity.pdbx_description
1 polymer ?
#
loop_
_entity_poly.entity_id
_entity_poly.type
_entity_poly.pdbx_seq_one_letter_code
_entity_poly.pdbx_strand_id
1 'polypeptide(L)'
;VDSVLTENSGALKDTIANFKVFSEGLARNTGKLDGIVAGLERMTGVTSPPPKITYDLSALQSPGPVGRVISVQWAIPEPTAVAMLETQRFLFSPAQEYPEFAEAMWADALPKLIQARLIESFENYDIAHAPLRAADIGQTEFQLLVDLRRFRIAVESGPAAEIGLSARIVDKNGKVVASRLF
;
A
#
# COMPACT_ATOMS: atom_id res chain seq x y z
N VAL A 1 -25.77 -16.00 -10.58
CA VAL A 1 -24.71 -15.65 -9.61
C VAL A 1 -23.39 -16.30 -10.04
N ASP A 2 -23.42 -17.57 -10.46
CA ASP A 2 -22.20 -18.28 -10.91
C ASP A 2 -21.61 -17.72 -12.22
N SER A 3 -22.43 -17.18 -13.12
CA SER A 3 -21.96 -16.62 -14.38
C SER A 3 -21.12 -15.35 -14.19
N VAL A 4 -21.52 -14.45 -13.28
CA VAL A 4 -20.76 -13.21 -12.98
C VAL A 4 -19.42 -13.55 -12.32
N LEU A 5 -19.40 -14.52 -11.42
CA LEU A 5 -18.15 -14.99 -10.79
C LEU A 5 -17.21 -15.64 -11.81
N THR A 6 -17.75 -16.44 -12.73
CA THR A 6 -16.95 -17.08 -13.78
C THR A 6 -16.44 -16.07 -14.80
N GLU A 7 -17.27 -15.11 -15.20
CA GLU A 7 -16.95 -14.09 -16.19
C GLU A 7 -15.89 -13.09 -15.65
N ASN A 8 -15.96 -12.74 -14.37
CA ASN A 8 -15.00 -11.82 -13.73
C ASN A 8 -13.83 -12.52 -13.01
N SER A 9 -13.79 -13.86 -12.96
CA SER A 9 -12.72 -14.58 -12.27
C SER A 9 -11.33 -14.29 -12.83
N GLY A 10 -11.24 -14.07 -14.15
CA GLY A 10 -10.01 -13.65 -14.82
C GLY A 10 -9.57 -12.26 -14.37
N ALA A 11 -10.49 -11.28 -14.41
CA ALA A 11 -10.22 -9.91 -14.00
C ALA A 11 -9.83 -9.82 -12.52
N LEU A 12 -10.44 -10.63 -11.65
CA LEU A 12 -10.09 -10.71 -10.24
C LEU A 12 -8.69 -11.28 -10.02
N LYS A 13 -8.28 -12.30 -10.78
CA LYS A 13 -6.91 -12.84 -10.77
C LYS A 13 -5.90 -11.80 -11.24
N ASP A 14 -6.23 -11.05 -12.29
CA ASP A 14 -5.38 -9.98 -12.83
C ASP A 14 -5.26 -8.83 -11.82
N THR A 15 -6.34 -8.50 -11.10
CA THR A 15 -6.30 -7.52 -9.98
C THR A 15 -5.33 -7.96 -8.89
N ILE A 16 -5.35 -9.24 -8.51
CA ILE A 16 -4.39 -9.79 -7.53
C ILE A 16 -2.96 -9.75 -8.07
N ALA A 17 -2.75 -10.03 -9.37
CA ALA A 17 -1.43 -9.93 -9.99
C ALA A 17 -0.92 -8.47 -9.99
N ASN A 18 -1.79 -7.50 -10.31
CA ASN A 18 -1.46 -6.07 -10.25
C ASN A 18 -1.17 -5.59 -8.83
N PHE A 19 -1.86 -6.13 -7.85
CA PHE A 19 -1.56 -5.86 -6.45
C PHE A 19 -0.16 -6.38 -6.05
N LYS A 20 0.30 -7.49 -6.64
CA LYS A 20 1.68 -7.95 -6.50
C LYS A 20 2.66 -6.90 -7.05
N VAL A 21 2.42 -6.38 -8.25
CA VAL A 21 3.26 -5.34 -8.87
C VAL A 21 3.29 -4.08 -8.00
N PHE A 22 2.15 -3.69 -7.41
CA PHE A 22 2.07 -2.58 -6.46
C PHE A 22 2.92 -2.85 -5.21
N SER A 23 2.81 -4.02 -4.59
CA SER A 23 3.59 -4.36 -3.38
C SER A 23 5.09 -4.44 -3.67
N GLU A 24 5.48 -4.93 -4.85
CA GLU A 24 6.86 -4.92 -5.33
C GLU A 24 7.33 -3.49 -5.66
N GLY A 25 6.43 -2.61 -6.13
CA GLY A 25 6.68 -1.19 -6.33
C GLY A 25 6.92 -0.45 -5.03
N LEU A 26 6.15 -0.74 -3.99
CA LEU A 26 6.38 -0.25 -2.63
C LEU A 26 7.75 -0.70 -2.11
N ALA A 27 8.10 -1.98 -2.28
CA ALA A 27 9.39 -2.52 -1.87
C ALA A 27 10.57 -1.88 -2.63
N ARG A 28 10.41 -1.58 -3.93
CA ARG A 28 11.46 -0.93 -4.75
C ARG A 28 11.62 0.56 -4.50
N ASN A 29 10.62 1.23 -3.94
CA ASN A 29 10.71 2.66 -3.60
C ASN A 29 11.62 2.93 -2.39
N THR A 30 12.17 1.89 -1.80
CA THR A 30 13.21 1.97 -0.76
C THR A 30 14.51 2.62 -1.23
N GLY A 31 14.78 2.70 -2.54
CA GLY A 31 15.92 3.46 -3.08
C GLY A 31 15.91 4.95 -2.73
N LYS A 32 14.77 5.50 -2.30
CA LYS A 32 14.73 6.84 -1.70
C LYS A 32 15.24 6.89 -0.25
N LEU A 33 15.40 5.74 0.41
CA LEU A 33 16.06 5.65 1.71
C LEU A 33 17.56 6.01 1.62
N ASP A 34 18.22 5.75 0.49
CA ASP A 34 19.59 6.20 0.26
C ASP A 34 19.68 7.74 0.27
N GLY A 35 18.65 8.43 -0.19
CA GLY A 35 18.52 9.88 -0.08
C GLY A 35 18.36 10.37 1.37
N ILE A 36 17.74 9.56 2.23
CA ILE A 36 17.58 9.83 3.67
C ILE A 36 18.96 9.73 4.35
N VAL A 37 19.69 8.64 4.11
CA VAL A 37 21.02 8.43 4.68
C VAL A 37 22.00 9.52 4.21
N ALA A 38 22.00 9.87 2.93
CA ALA A 38 22.82 10.94 2.37
C ALA A 38 22.42 12.36 2.87
N GLY A 39 21.18 12.56 3.28
CA GLY A 39 20.72 13.80 3.93
C GLY A 39 21.28 13.95 5.35
N LEU A 40 21.41 12.85 6.05
CA LEU A 40 21.90 12.78 7.44
C LEU A 40 23.38 13.09 7.60
N GLU A 41 24.22 12.69 6.66
CA GLU A 41 25.66 13.01 6.67
C GLU A 41 25.93 14.51 6.61
N ARG A 42 24.99 15.32 6.11
CA ARG A 42 25.09 16.78 6.04
C ARG A 42 24.65 17.52 7.30
N MET A 43 24.04 16.86 8.27
CA MET A 43 23.43 17.51 9.45
C MET A 43 24.29 17.52 10.71
N THR A 44 25.51 17.01 10.68
CA THR A 44 26.41 16.95 11.84
C THR A 44 27.01 18.31 12.26
N GLY A 45 26.27 19.41 12.12
CA GLY A 45 26.82 20.72 12.47
C GLY A 45 25.80 21.80 12.89
N VAL A 46 24.49 21.51 12.97
CA VAL A 46 23.48 22.54 13.23
C VAL A 46 22.70 22.26 14.51
N THR A 47 22.73 23.20 15.45
CA THR A 47 21.98 23.19 16.73
C THR A 47 20.50 23.53 16.60
N SER A 48 19.95 23.65 15.42
CA SER A 48 18.51 23.81 15.17
C SER A 48 17.84 22.44 15.15
N PRO A 49 16.62 22.28 15.69
CA PRO A 49 15.89 21.01 15.54
C PRO A 49 15.78 20.69 14.07
N PRO A 50 16.06 19.43 13.67
CA PRO A 50 16.00 19.03 12.26
C PRO A 50 14.60 19.31 11.69
N PRO A 51 14.51 19.81 10.45
CA PRO A 51 13.21 20.02 9.83
C PRO A 51 12.46 18.69 9.72
N LYS A 52 11.17 18.69 10.09
CA LYS A 52 10.31 17.52 9.88
C LYS A 52 10.29 17.14 8.40
N ILE A 53 10.67 15.92 8.11
CA ILE A 53 10.73 15.39 6.75
C ILE A 53 9.54 14.46 6.55
N THR A 54 8.64 14.84 5.66
CA THR A 54 7.46 14.04 5.33
C THR A 54 7.73 13.20 4.09
N TYR A 55 7.51 11.90 4.21
CA TYR A 55 7.65 10.93 3.13
C TYR A 55 6.29 10.43 2.67
N ASP A 56 6.21 10.11 1.39
CA ASP A 56 5.00 9.58 0.79
C ASP A 56 5.30 8.30 0.00
N LEU A 57 4.30 7.46 -0.16
CA LEU A 57 4.33 6.34 -1.07
C LEU A 57 3.94 6.82 -2.47
N SER A 58 4.51 6.24 -3.50
CA SER A 58 4.14 6.57 -4.87
C SER A 58 3.14 5.54 -5.41
N ALA A 59 2.08 6.03 -6.04
CA ALA A 59 1.20 5.18 -6.82
C ALA A 59 1.92 4.63 -8.05
N LEU A 60 1.48 3.49 -8.55
CA LEU A 60 1.98 2.89 -9.78
C LEU A 60 1.56 3.77 -10.97
N GLN A 61 2.54 4.31 -11.72
CA GLN A 61 2.29 5.26 -12.81
C GLN A 61 1.98 4.57 -14.15
N SER A 62 2.52 3.39 -14.36
CA SER A 62 2.36 2.65 -15.62
C SER A 62 2.20 1.18 -15.31
N PRO A 63 1.00 0.74 -14.93
CA PRO A 63 0.72 -0.66 -14.79
C PRO A 63 0.89 -1.35 -16.15
N GLY A 64 1.46 -2.55 -16.12
CA GLY A 64 1.62 -3.36 -17.32
C GLY A 64 0.26 -3.71 -17.96
N PRO A 65 0.24 -4.27 -19.17
CA PRO A 65 -0.99 -4.63 -19.85
C PRO A 65 -1.81 -5.59 -18.99
N VAL A 66 -3.09 -5.26 -18.80
CA VAL A 66 -4.05 -6.06 -18.05
C VAL A 66 -4.96 -6.79 -19.04
N GLY A 67 -5.14 -8.07 -18.82
CA GLY A 67 -5.90 -8.91 -19.74
C GLY A 67 -7.39 -8.61 -19.79
N ARG A 68 -7.99 -8.11 -18.69
CA ARG A 68 -9.44 -7.81 -18.59
C ARG A 68 -9.70 -6.69 -17.63
N VAL A 69 -10.69 -5.86 -17.94
CA VAL A 69 -11.20 -4.80 -17.09
C VAL A 69 -12.30 -5.34 -16.19
N ILE A 70 -12.33 -4.90 -14.94
CA ILE A 70 -13.43 -5.18 -14.02
C ILE A 70 -14.61 -4.30 -14.43
N SER A 71 -15.69 -4.90 -14.94
CA SER A 71 -16.87 -4.17 -15.44
C SER A 71 -17.95 -3.92 -14.39
N VAL A 72 -17.69 -4.26 -13.13
CA VAL A 72 -18.61 -4.09 -12.01
C VAL A 72 -18.07 -3.09 -11.00
N GLN A 73 -18.95 -2.44 -10.24
CA GLN A 73 -18.53 -1.55 -9.18
C GLN A 73 -17.89 -2.31 -8.02
N TRP A 74 -16.73 -1.85 -7.62
CA TRP A 74 -15.97 -2.42 -6.52
C TRP A 74 -15.30 -1.33 -5.68
N ALA A 75 -14.86 -1.69 -4.48
CA ALA A 75 -14.26 -0.74 -3.55
C ALA A 75 -13.01 -1.29 -2.87
N ILE A 76 -12.18 -0.37 -2.41
CA ILE A 76 -11.08 -0.64 -1.49
C ILE A 76 -11.38 0.10 -0.18
N PRO A 77 -11.91 -0.60 0.84
CA PRO A 77 -11.99 -0.05 2.19
C PRO A 77 -10.62 0.31 2.73
N GLU A 78 -10.57 1.15 3.77
CA GLU A 78 -9.32 1.41 4.47
C GLU A 78 -8.72 0.08 4.96
N PRO A 79 -7.44 -0.20 4.66
CA PRO A 79 -6.78 -1.41 5.13
C PRO A 79 -6.84 -1.55 6.64
N THR A 80 -7.08 -2.77 7.11
CA THR A 80 -6.91 -3.08 8.53
C THR A 80 -5.43 -3.23 8.85
N ALA A 81 -5.06 -2.89 10.08
CA ALA A 81 -3.70 -3.02 10.55
C ALA A 81 -3.68 -3.33 12.06
N VAL A 82 -2.59 -3.89 12.55
CA VAL A 82 -2.34 -3.91 14.01
C VAL A 82 -2.06 -2.48 14.48
N ALA A 83 -2.44 -2.15 15.72
CA ALA A 83 -2.35 -0.78 16.26
C ALA A 83 -0.96 -0.13 16.09
N MET A 84 0.10 -0.92 16.14
CA MET A 84 1.47 -0.46 15.92
C MET A 84 1.69 0.12 14.50
N LEU A 85 0.93 -0.33 13.50
CA LEU A 85 1.00 0.13 12.11
C LEU A 85 0.03 1.28 11.80
N GLU A 86 -0.88 1.60 12.71
CA GLU A 86 -1.77 2.77 12.62
C GLU A 86 -1.01 4.06 13.02
N THR A 87 0.08 4.34 12.31
CA THR A 87 1.02 5.40 12.66
C THR A 87 1.57 6.09 11.41
N GLN A 88 2.05 7.32 11.61
CA GLN A 88 2.88 8.03 10.63
C GLN A 88 4.38 7.83 10.87
N ARG A 89 4.78 7.14 11.95
CA ARG A 89 6.20 6.96 12.28
C ARG A 89 6.81 5.85 11.44
N PHE A 90 8.09 5.98 11.12
CA PHE A 90 8.89 4.89 10.61
C PHE A 90 9.07 3.82 11.69
N LEU A 91 8.87 2.56 11.31
CA LEU A 91 9.10 1.41 12.16
C LEU A 91 10.33 0.66 11.70
N PHE A 92 11.10 0.13 12.65
CA PHE A 92 12.37 -0.53 12.40
C PHE A 92 12.39 -1.97 12.92
N SER A 93 13.29 -2.77 12.37
CA SER A 93 13.62 -4.10 12.85
C SER A 93 15.15 -4.24 12.90
N PRO A 94 15.74 -4.49 14.09
CA PRO A 94 15.09 -4.61 15.40
C PRO A 94 14.39 -3.32 15.83
N ALA A 95 13.39 -3.46 16.72
CA ALA A 95 12.62 -2.34 17.25
C ALA A 95 13.49 -1.54 18.24
N GLN A 96 14.12 -0.50 17.75
CA GLN A 96 14.90 0.45 18.54
C GLN A 96 14.70 1.86 17.99
N GLU A 97 15.07 2.88 18.76
CA GLU A 97 15.05 4.25 18.30
C GLU A 97 16.26 4.53 17.43
N TYR A 98 16.00 5.20 16.33
CA TYR A 98 17.00 5.72 15.41
C TYR A 98 16.88 7.24 15.40
N PRO A 99 17.74 7.96 16.15
CA PRO A 99 17.64 9.42 16.31
C PRO A 99 17.61 10.18 14.99
N GLU A 100 18.28 9.66 13.98
CA GLU A 100 18.32 10.20 12.62
C GLU A 100 16.95 10.21 11.92
N PHE A 101 16.02 9.36 12.36
CA PHE A 101 14.66 9.29 11.82
C PHE A 101 13.60 9.87 12.78
N ALA A 102 14.02 10.51 13.88
CA ALA A 102 13.08 11.04 14.89
C ALA A 102 12.08 12.05 14.29
N GLU A 103 12.51 12.83 13.30
CA GLU A 103 11.70 13.82 12.61
C GLU A 103 11.12 13.31 11.26
N ALA A 104 11.44 12.09 10.87
CA ALA A 104 10.91 11.48 9.65
C ALA A 104 9.53 10.87 9.89
N MET A 105 8.58 11.18 9.01
CA MET A 105 7.22 10.68 9.12
C MET A 105 6.58 10.41 7.76
N TRP A 106 5.63 9.52 7.74
CA TRP A 106 4.75 9.33 6.59
C TRP A 106 3.77 10.49 6.46
N ALA A 107 3.34 10.78 5.24
CA ALA A 107 2.39 11.85 4.94
C ALA A 107 1.03 11.64 5.63
N ASP A 108 0.62 10.40 5.86
CA ASP A 108 -0.58 10.04 6.62
C ASP A 108 -0.32 8.71 7.37
N ALA A 109 -1.27 8.28 8.20
CA ALA A 109 -1.24 6.95 8.80
C ALA A 109 -1.17 5.87 7.71
N LEU A 110 -0.34 4.86 7.92
CA LEU A 110 -0.03 3.85 6.89
C LEU A 110 -1.27 3.22 6.23
N PRO A 111 -2.34 2.83 6.95
CA PRO A 111 -3.54 2.27 6.30
C PRO A 111 -4.17 3.24 5.29
N LYS A 112 -4.33 4.51 5.66
CA LYS A 112 -4.90 5.54 4.79
C LYS A 112 -4.02 5.84 3.60
N LEU A 113 -2.71 5.94 3.84
CA LEU A 113 -1.73 6.19 2.81
C LEU A 113 -1.73 5.05 1.76
N ILE A 114 -1.74 3.80 2.22
CA ILE A 114 -1.81 2.62 1.35
C ILE A 114 -3.12 2.60 0.56
N GLN A 115 -4.27 2.87 1.20
CA GLN A 115 -5.55 2.97 0.50
C GLN A 115 -5.49 4.00 -0.63
N ALA A 116 -5.02 5.21 -0.32
CA ALA A 116 -4.95 6.29 -1.30
C ALA A 116 -4.07 5.91 -2.50
N ARG A 117 -2.90 5.31 -2.25
CA ARG A 117 -1.97 4.93 -3.33
C ARG A 117 -2.44 3.70 -4.12
N LEU A 118 -3.18 2.79 -3.49
CA LEU A 118 -3.85 1.69 -4.20
C LEU A 118 -4.90 2.25 -5.17
N ILE A 119 -5.82 3.09 -4.69
CA ILE A 119 -6.86 3.69 -5.52
C ILE A 119 -6.24 4.46 -6.69
N GLU A 120 -5.30 5.36 -6.42
CA GLU A 120 -4.57 6.12 -7.45
C GLU A 120 -3.87 5.21 -8.47
N SER A 121 -3.32 4.09 -8.05
CA SER A 121 -2.68 3.13 -8.96
C SER A 121 -3.68 2.50 -9.94
N PHE A 122 -4.91 2.22 -9.48
CA PHE A 122 -5.97 1.73 -10.35
C PHE A 122 -6.55 2.84 -11.23
N GLU A 123 -6.67 4.07 -10.73
CA GLU A 123 -7.07 5.24 -11.51
C GLU A 123 -6.08 5.51 -12.65
N ASN A 124 -4.78 5.41 -12.39
CA ASN A 124 -3.73 5.54 -13.40
C ASN A 124 -3.79 4.44 -14.47
N TYR A 125 -4.40 3.31 -14.14
CA TYR A 125 -4.62 2.22 -15.09
C TYR A 125 -5.88 2.44 -15.94
N ASP A 126 -7.03 2.62 -15.29
CA ASP A 126 -8.33 2.85 -15.92
C ASP A 126 -9.27 3.57 -14.96
N ILE A 127 -9.36 4.88 -15.11
CA ILE A 127 -10.18 5.71 -14.22
C ILE A 127 -11.68 5.37 -14.29
N ALA A 128 -12.16 4.88 -15.43
CA ALA A 128 -13.58 4.56 -15.60
C ALA A 128 -14.03 3.34 -14.76
N HIS A 129 -13.10 2.46 -14.43
CA HIS A 129 -13.35 1.23 -13.67
C HIS A 129 -12.53 1.17 -12.37
N ALA A 130 -11.99 2.30 -11.94
CA ALA A 130 -11.23 2.41 -10.71
C ALA A 130 -12.10 2.07 -9.48
N PRO A 131 -11.50 1.55 -8.41
CA PRO A 131 -12.22 1.27 -7.18
C PRO A 131 -12.65 2.54 -6.48
N LEU A 132 -13.75 2.44 -5.78
CA LEU A 132 -14.30 3.50 -4.96
C LEU A 132 -13.82 3.33 -3.50
N ARG A 133 -13.78 4.43 -2.75
CA ARG A 133 -13.61 4.34 -1.29
C ARG A 133 -14.92 3.81 -0.68
N ALA A 134 -14.84 2.90 0.28
CA ALA A 134 -16.05 2.31 0.88
C ALA A 134 -17.00 3.35 1.52
N ALA A 135 -16.44 4.52 1.91
CA ALA A 135 -17.23 5.63 2.45
C ALA A 135 -18.12 6.33 1.42
N ASP A 136 -17.82 6.19 0.12
CA ASP A 136 -18.48 6.97 -0.95
C ASP A 136 -19.72 6.28 -1.51
N ILE A 137 -20.08 5.05 -1.00
CA ILE A 137 -21.06 4.25 -1.74
C ILE A 137 -21.91 3.33 -0.89
N GLY A 138 -23.12 3.10 -1.45
CA GLY A 138 -24.05 2.08 -1.05
C GLY A 138 -23.51 0.65 -1.20
N GLN A 139 -24.01 -0.13 -2.14
CA GLN A 139 -23.58 -1.54 -2.29
C GLN A 139 -22.64 -1.70 -3.48
N THR A 140 -21.43 -2.16 -3.23
CA THR A 140 -20.49 -2.61 -4.28
C THR A 140 -20.61 -4.12 -4.46
N GLU A 141 -20.40 -4.60 -5.69
CA GLU A 141 -20.44 -6.04 -5.97
C GLU A 141 -19.24 -6.77 -5.35
N PHE A 142 -18.08 -6.10 -5.27
CA PHE A 142 -16.87 -6.64 -4.69
C PHE A 142 -16.13 -5.62 -3.84
N GLN A 143 -15.35 -6.11 -2.88
CA GLN A 143 -14.42 -5.32 -2.09
C GLN A 143 -13.05 -5.99 -2.03
N LEU A 144 -11.99 -5.20 -2.19
CA LEU A 144 -10.62 -5.62 -1.93
C LEU A 144 -10.27 -5.27 -0.48
N LEU A 145 -10.29 -6.26 0.39
CA LEU A 145 -9.88 -6.12 1.79
C LEU A 145 -8.38 -6.36 1.89
N VAL A 146 -7.67 -5.39 2.47
CA VAL A 146 -6.24 -5.46 2.73
C VAL A 146 -6.00 -5.47 4.23
N ASP A 147 -5.16 -6.38 4.70
CA ASP A 147 -4.74 -6.48 6.09
C ASP A 147 -3.21 -6.33 6.14
N LEU A 148 -2.76 -5.20 6.69
CA LEU A 148 -1.36 -4.84 6.79
C LEU A 148 -0.74 -5.49 8.03
N ARG A 149 0.24 -6.34 7.82
CA ARG A 149 0.88 -7.14 8.88
C ARG A 149 2.27 -6.68 9.23
N ARG A 150 3.02 -6.18 8.24
CA ARG A 150 4.36 -5.63 8.40
C ARG A 150 4.55 -4.45 7.47
N PHE A 151 5.18 -3.42 7.99
CA PHE A 151 5.64 -2.28 7.22
C PHE A 151 6.77 -1.61 8.01
N ARG A 152 8.01 -2.03 7.78
CA ARG A 152 9.16 -1.59 8.58
C ARG A 152 10.46 -1.62 7.78
N ILE A 153 11.47 -0.95 8.31
CA ILE A 153 12.82 -0.95 7.78
C ILE A 153 13.65 -1.97 8.56
N ALA A 154 14.15 -3.00 7.90
CA ALA A 154 15.14 -3.91 8.46
C ALA A 154 16.54 -3.32 8.25
N VAL A 155 17.37 -3.32 9.30
CA VAL A 155 18.71 -2.69 9.28
C VAL A 155 19.87 -3.66 9.50
N GLU A 156 19.61 -4.88 9.97
CA GLU A 156 20.66 -5.84 10.36
C GLU A 156 21.56 -6.29 9.22
N SER A 157 21.02 -6.43 8.01
CA SER A 157 21.78 -6.90 6.83
C SER A 157 21.91 -5.82 5.76
N GLY A 158 21.83 -4.55 6.16
CA GLY A 158 21.67 -3.40 5.29
C GLY A 158 20.21 -2.96 5.20
N PRO A 159 19.95 -1.66 4.94
CA PRO A 159 18.61 -1.13 4.96
C PRO A 159 17.73 -1.78 3.88
N ALA A 160 16.65 -2.42 4.31
CA ALA A 160 15.66 -3.04 3.43
C ALA A 160 14.25 -2.77 3.94
N ALA A 161 13.29 -2.60 3.05
CA ALA A 161 11.89 -2.54 3.45
C ALA A 161 11.32 -3.96 3.61
N GLU A 162 10.71 -4.21 4.76
CA GLU A 162 9.90 -5.39 4.99
C GLU A 162 8.43 -5.00 4.94
N ILE A 163 7.73 -5.50 3.93
CA ILE A 163 6.30 -5.29 3.75
C ILE A 163 5.63 -6.66 3.76
N GLY A 164 4.62 -6.81 4.59
CA GLY A 164 3.80 -8.02 4.65
C GLY A 164 2.32 -7.65 4.74
N LEU A 165 1.53 -8.16 3.84
CA LEU A 165 0.09 -7.91 3.83
C LEU A 165 -0.68 -9.11 3.28
N SER A 166 -1.96 -9.21 3.64
CA SER A 166 -2.89 -10.10 2.98
C SER A 166 -3.94 -9.30 2.21
N ALA A 167 -4.27 -9.78 1.02
CA ALA A 167 -5.34 -9.23 0.19
C ALA A 167 -6.43 -10.29 0.00
N ARG A 168 -7.68 -9.88 0.17
CA ARG A 168 -8.85 -10.73 -0.06
C ARG A 168 -9.88 -9.97 -0.88
N ILE A 169 -10.40 -10.59 -1.90
CA ILE A 169 -11.56 -10.08 -2.61
C ILE A 169 -12.79 -10.79 -2.07
N VAL A 170 -13.75 -10.02 -1.63
CA VAL A 170 -15.05 -10.51 -1.12
C VAL A 170 -16.17 -10.01 -2.01
N ASP A 171 -17.19 -10.83 -2.20
CA ASP A 171 -18.41 -10.43 -2.88
C ASP A 171 -19.35 -9.65 -1.93
N LYS A 172 -20.45 -9.13 -2.44
CA LYS A 172 -21.47 -8.42 -1.66
C LYS A 172 -22.11 -9.22 -0.52
N ASN A 173 -21.95 -10.54 -0.50
CA ASN A 173 -22.44 -11.41 0.56
C ASN A 173 -21.34 -11.72 1.61
N GLY A 174 -20.15 -11.13 1.47
CA GLY A 174 -19.00 -11.38 2.34
C GLY A 174 -18.25 -12.68 2.04
N LYS A 175 -18.56 -13.37 0.94
CA LYS A 175 -17.85 -14.59 0.54
C LYS A 175 -16.52 -14.24 -0.09
N VAL A 176 -15.45 -14.85 0.40
CA VAL A 176 -14.12 -14.69 -0.20
C VAL A 176 -14.08 -15.40 -1.55
N VAL A 177 -13.80 -14.66 -2.61
CA VAL A 177 -13.68 -15.16 -3.99
C VAL A 177 -12.23 -15.33 -4.43
N ALA A 178 -11.32 -14.57 -3.83
CA ALA A 178 -9.89 -14.72 -4.04
C ALA A 178 -9.12 -14.21 -2.81
N SER A 179 -7.92 -14.76 -2.58
CA SER A 179 -7.04 -14.30 -1.52
C SER A 179 -5.57 -14.53 -1.87
N ARG A 180 -4.70 -13.67 -1.34
CA ARG A 180 -3.25 -13.80 -1.49
C ARG A 180 -2.52 -13.19 -0.29
N LEU A 181 -1.38 -13.78 0.03
CA LEU A 181 -0.41 -13.27 1.01
C LEU A 181 0.82 -12.75 0.24
N PHE A 182 1.32 -11.60 0.67
CA PHE A 182 2.50 -10.93 0.12
C PHE A 182 3.53 -10.68 1.22
#